data_e8fce2fdf1514f1c41e4523f9cd4c8da
#
_entry.id   e8fce2fdf1514f1c41e4523f9cd4c8da
#
_cell.length_a   1.000
_cell.length_b   1.000
_cell.length_c   1.000
_cell.angle_alpha   90.00
_cell.angle_beta   90.00
_cell.angle_gamma   90.00
#
_symmetry.space_group_name_H-M   'P 1'
#
loop_
_entity.id
_entity.type
_entity.pdbx_description
1 polymer ?
#
loop_
_entity_poly.entity_id
_entity_poly.type
_entity_poly.pdbx_seq_one_letter_code
_entity_poly.pdbx_strand_id
1 'polypeptide(L)'
;MKPKKERITRLDYCQYLLVSQINYTLTNYAEHTEKFSHDMANRYLSGDEIRPRLVWENVESEVRPTPYGFLVFDDTVIDKNYSRHIELVRSQYSGNAHGIIKGIGVVTCVYVNPQIDQFWIIDYRIYDPEGDGKTKLEHMQDMLMNCVYQKNLDFWAVLMDTWYATKEAMLQIEKLGKIYYCPLKDNRQVDDSGGLKPYQRVDSLEWTKAEQQHGKVIKIKGFPAEHKVKVFRVVLSTQRTDYVVTNEMAQDNVEVVQDVCGFRWKVEQFHRETKQLTGIEGNQCRKARIVRNHIGCAILVWVRLKQVAVETHRTIYRVKHDLLDDYLRQQLKSPAVQMRLA
;
A
#
# COMPACT_ATOMS: atom_id res chain seq x y z
N MET A 1 16.39 34.84 -31.74
CA MET A 1 16.33 34.01 -30.50
C MET A 1 16.20 32.55 -30.93
N LYS A 2 17.09 31.66 -30.47
CA LYS A 2 16.89 30.23 -30.69
C LYS A 2 15.63 29.78 -29.89
N PRO A 3 14.71 29.02 -30.48
CA PRO A 3 13.53 28.55 -29.77
C PRO A 3 13.97 27.80 -28.49
N LYS A 4 13.35 28.12 -27.37
CA LYS A 4 13.62 27.46 -26.09
C LYS A 4 13.31 25.97 -26.29
N LYS A 5 14.32 25.13 -26.19
CA LYS A 5 14.15 23.68 -26.36
C LYS A 5 13.11 23.22 -25.33
N GLU A 6 11.98 22.71 -25.80
CA GLU A 6 10.95 22.12 -24.92
C GLU A 6 11.58 21.05 -24.03
N ARG A 7 11.24 21.06 -22.73
CA ARG A 7 11.73 20.08 -21.75
C ARG A 7 10.54 19.28 -21.26
N ILE A 8 10.71 17.99 -21.12
CA ILE A 8 9.71 17.12 -20.47
C ILE A 8 9.51 17.59 -19.04
N THR A 9 8.27 17.69 -18.64
CA THR A 9 7.84 17.96 -17.27
C THR A 9 7.31 16.69 -16.60
N ARG A 10 7.10 16.75 -15.29
CA ARG A 10 6.42 15.68 -14.54
C ARG A 10 5.02 15.45 -15.07
N LEU A 11 4.32 16.52 -15.42
CA LEU A 11 2.97 16.43 -15.98
C LEU A 11 2.94 15.62 -17.28
N ASP A 12 3.89 15.88 -18.20
CA ASP A 12 3.97 15.16 -19.47
C ASP A 12 4.18 13.65 -19.25
N TYR A 13 5.08 13.29 -18.33
CA TYR A 13 5.35 11.89 -18.04
C TYR A 13 4.19 11.20 -17.30
N CYS A 14 3.58 11.87 -16.32
CA CYS A 14 2.37 11.35 -15.67
C CYS A 14 1.21 11.21 -16.65
N GLN A 15 1.04 12.16 -17.58
CA GLN A 15 0.02 12.09 -18.62
C GLN A 15 0.24 10.87 -19.52
N TYR A 16 1.50 10.59 -19.91
CA TYR A 16 1.81 9.37 -20.64
C TYR A 16 1.42 8.10 -19.87
N LEU A 17 1.80 7.98 -18.58
CA LEU A 17 1.43 6.82 -17.76
C LEU A 17 -0.09 6.70 -17.58
N LEU A 18 -0.79 7.82 -17.47
CA LEU A 18 -2.24 7.86 -17.31
C LEU A 18 -2.97 7.31 -18.54
N VAL A 19 -2.53 7.68 -19.75
CA VAL A 19 -3.21 7.26 -20.99
C VAL A 19 -2.72 5.91 -21.51
N SER A 20 -1.50 5.50 -21.21
CA SER A 20 -0.96 4.18 -21.60
C SER A 20 -1.77 3.04 -21.00
N GLN A 21 -2.03 2.00 -21.81
CA GLN A 21 -2.85 0.85 -21.42
C GLN A 21 -2.03 -0.44 -21.27
N ILE A 22 -1.00 -0.63 -22.09
CA ILE A 22 -0.29 -1.91 -22.21
C ILE A 22 1.21 -1.75 -22.02
N ASN A 23 1.82 -0.75 -22.67
CA ASN A 23 3.27 -0.57 -22.70
C ASN A 23 3.66 0.76 -22.03
N TYR A 24 4.47 0.68 -20.98
CA TYR A 24 4.88 1.83 -20.15
C TYR A 24 6.38 2.12 -20.25
N THR A 25 7.04 1.66 -21.32
CA THR A 25 8.47 1.90 -21.54
C THR A 25 8.74 3.30 -22.10
N LEU A 26 9.94 3.82 -21.85
CA LEU A 26 10.34 5.13 -22.40
C LEU A 26 10.44 5.10 -23.93
N THR A 27 10.72 3.95 -24.53
CA THR A 27 10.68 3.75 -25.98
C THR A 27 9.28 3.99 -26.51
N ASN A 28 8.29 3.32 -25.92
CA ASN A 28 6.88 3.51 -26.30
C ASN A 28 6.42 4.96 -26.11
N TYR A 29 6.89 5.65 -25.07
CA TYR A 29 6.60 7.08 -24.89
C TYR A 29 7.15 7.90 -26.05
N ALA A 30 8.42 7.67 -26.41
CA ALA A 30 9.06 8.40 -27.53
C ALA A 30 8.41 8.13 -28.89
N GLU A 31 7.91 6.92 -29.13
CA GLU A 31 7.22 6.55 -30.35
C GLU A 31 5.84 7.18 -30.50
N HIS A 32 5.19 7.57 -29.39
CA HIS A 32 3.84 8.15 -29.37
C HIS A 32 3.83 9.67 -29.08
N THR A 33 4.98 10.31 -29.09
CA THR A 33 5.08 11.77 -28.95
C THR A 33 5.95 12.36 -30.06
N GLU A 34 5.47 13.42 -30.71
CA GLU A 34 6.25 14.16 -31.69
C GLU A 34 7.30 15.08 -31.05
N LYS A 35 7.15 15.38 -29.74
CA LYS A 35 7.93 16.40 -29.04
C LYS A 35 9.16 15.86 -28.33
N PHE A 36 9.13 14.62 -27.85
CA PHE A 36 10.09 14.11 -26.89
C PHE A 36 10.75 12.81 -27.37
N SER A 37 12.06 12.73 -27.22
CA SER A 37 12.81 11.52 -27.48
C SER A 37 12.97 10.66 -26.22
N HIS A 38 13.31 9.39 -26.40
CA HIS A 38 13.68 8.48 -25.32
C HIS A 38 14.74 9.07 -24.37
N ASP A 39 15.79 9.69 -24.92
CA ASP A 39 16.86 10.32 -24.13
C ASP A 39 16.38 11.53 -23.33
N MET A 40 15.40 12.27 -23.83
CA MET A 40 14.80 13.38 -23.09
C MET A 40 14.00 12.85 -21.90
N ALA A 41 13.22 11.79 -22.08
CA ALA A 41 12.46 11.15 -21.00
C ALA A 41 13.40 10.55 -19.95
N ASN A 42 14.45 9.89 -20.37
CA ASN A 42 15.47 9.34 -19.46
C ASN A 42 16.18 10.44 -18.65
N ARG A 43 16.57 11.54 -19.30
CA ARG A 43 17.19 12.70 -18.63
C ARG A 43 16.23 13.39 -17.67
N TYR A 44 14.96 13.52 -18.02
CA TYR A 44 13.95 14.04 -17.10
C TYR A 44 13.87 13.18 -15.84
N LEU A 45 13.67 11.88 -15.98
CA LEU A 45 13.55 10.96 -14.85
C LEU A 45 14.84 10.85 -14.02
N SER A 46 16.02 11.05 -14.62
CA SER A 46 17.28 11.07 -13.88
C SER A 46 17.53 12.39 -13.14
N GLY A 47 16.97 13.48 -13.62
CA GLY A 47 17.16 14.83 -13.08
C GLY A 47 16.08 15.30 -12.10
N ASP A 48 14.90 14.69 -12.11
CA ASP A 48 13.82 15.02 -11.16
C ASP A 48 14.02 14.33 -9.79
N GLU A 49 13.31 14.80 -8.78
CA GLU A 49 13.29 14.21 -7.45
C GLU A 49 11.85 14.19 -6.92
N ILE A 50 11.19 13.07 -7.13
CA ILE A 50 9.83 12.83 -6.63
C ILE A 50 9.91 12.18 -5.25
N ARG A 51 9.61 12.96 -4.24
CA ARG A 51 9.58 12.52 -2.83
C ARG A 51 8.17 12.13 -2.41
N PRO A 52 8.01 11.26 -1.42
CA PRO A 52 6.69 10.89 -0.88
C PRO A 52 5.83 12.08 -0.45
N ARG A 53 6.46 13.16 0.02
CA ARG A 53 5.78 14.41 0.37
C ARG A 53 4.94 14.96 -0.77
N LEU A 54 5.39 14.83 -2.03
CA LEU A 54 4.62 15.28 -3.18
C LEU A 54 3.30 14.52 -3.34
N VAL A 55 3.26 13.22 -2.99
CA VAL A 55 2.00 12.46 -2.97
C VAL A 55 1.05 13.05 -1.94
N TRP A 56 1.54 13.34 -0.73
CA TRP A 56 0.73 14.00 0.29
C TRP A 56 0.15 15.33 -0.19
N GLU A 57 0.98 16.20 -0.74
CA GLU A 57 0.57 17.50 -1.28
C GLU A 57 -0.53 17.41 -2.36
N ASN A 58 -0.63 16.26 -3.07
CA ASN A 58 -1.67 16.01 -4.08
C ASN A 58 -2.94 15.35 -3.54
N VAL A 59 -2.93 14.81 -2.31
CA VAL A 59 -4.09 14.13 -1.72
C VAL A 59 -4.63 14.82 -0.48
N GLU A 60 -3.88 15.73 0.11
CA GLU A 60 -4.24 16.39 1.37
C GLU A 60 -5.64 16.99 1.35
N SER A 61 -6.02 17.64 0.26
CA SER A 61 -7.35 18.23 0.08
C SER A 61 -8.48 17.19 -0.08
N GLU A 62 -8.14 15.97 -0.47
CA GLU A 62 -9.09 14.87 -0.67
C GLU A 62 -9.33 14.08 0.61
N VAL A 63 -8.33 14.02 1.49
CA VAL A 63 -8.43 13.33 2.77
C VAL A 63 -9.44 14.04 3.66
N ARG A 64 -10.38 13.30 4.20
CA ARG A 64 -11.36 13.77 5.19
C ARG A 64 -11.03 13.14 6.54
N PRO A 65 -10.17 13.77 7.35
CA PRO A 65 -9.79 13.22 8.66
C PRO A 65 -11.01 13.10 9.57
N THR A 66 -11.05 12.04 10.36
CA THR A 66 -12.12 11.78 11.33
C THR A 66 -11.54 11.05 12.54
N PRO A 67 -12.08 11.31 13.76
CA PRO A 67 -11.68 10.56 14.96
C PRO A 67 -11.90 9.05 14.86
N TYR A 68 -12.67 8.59 13.85
CA TYR A 68 -12.91 7.17 13.57
C TYR A 68 -12.06 6.62 12.41
N GLY A 69 -11.12 7.41 11.88
CA GLY A 69 -10.26 7.05 10.77
C GLY A 69 -9.26 5.94 11.12
N PHE A 70 -8.75 5.29 10.08
CA PHE A 70 -7.69 4.28 10.22
C PHE A 70 -6.46 4.66 9.42
N LEU A 71 -5.28 4.39 10.00
CA LEU A 71 -4.04 4.27 9.24
C LEU A 71 -3.79 2.80 8.95
N VAL A 72 -3.61 2.46 7.69
CA VAL A 72 -3.36 1.08 7.26
C VAL A 72 -1.96 1.00 6.67
N PHE A 73 -1.12 0.14 7.24
CA PHE A 73 0.25 -0.10 6.79
C PHE A 73 0.38 -1.49 6.19
N ASP A 74 1.01 -1.54 5.02
CA ASP A 74 1.38 -2.78 4.36
C ASP A 74 2.52 -2.51 3.37
N ASP A 75 3.10 -3.57 2.80
CA ASP A 75 4.06 -3.43 1.72
C ASP A 75 3.70 -4.30 0.52
N THR A 76 4.17 -3.86 -0.63
CA THR A 76 4.06 -4.63 -1.87
C THR A 76 5.42 -4.76 -2.53
N VAL A 77 5.59 -5.84 -3.29
CA VAL A 77 6.76 -6.04 -4.13
C VAL A 77 6.38 -5.75 -5.59
N ILE A 78 7.05 -4.78 -6.19
CA ILE A 78 6.99 -4.52 -7.63
C ILE A 78 7.85 -5.58 -8.29
N ASP A 79 7.22 -6.49 -9.05
CA ASP A 79 7.92 -7.62 -9.68
C ASP A 79 8.93 -7.15 -10.73
N LYS A 80 10.15 -7.62 -10.60
CA LYS A 80 11.28 -7.40 -11.50
C LYS A 80 12.06 -8.70 -11.74
N ASN A 81 11.39 -9.83 -11.67
CA ASN A 81 12.00 -11.15 -11.67
C ASN A 81 12.85 -11.42 -12.92
N TYR A 82 12.49 -10.83 -14.05
CA TYR A 82 13.22 -10.94 -15.31
C TYR A 82 14.34 -9.91 -15.49
N SER A 83 14.53 -8.99 -14.53
CA SER A 83 15.53 -7.92 -14.60
C SER A 83 16.78 -8.28 -13.81
N ARG A 84 17.95 -8.23 -14.49
CA ARG A 84 19.23 -8.58 -13.86
C ARG A 84 20.03 -7.39 -13.33
N HIS A 85 19.68 -6.15 -13.68
CA HIS A 85 20.54 -4.98 -13.49
C HIS A 85 19.84 -3.72 -12.99
N ILE A 86 18.68 -3.84 -12.33
CA ILE A 86 17.98 -2.70 -11.71
C ILE A 86 18.49 -2.52 -10.29
N GLU A 87 19.01 -1.33 -9.97
CA GLU A 87 19.74 -1.02 -8.73
C GLU A 87 18.94 -1.27 -7.44
N LEU A 88 17.61 -1.09 -7.45
CA LEU A 88 16.75 -1.26 -6.27
C LEU A 88 16.17 -2.68 -6.11
N VAL A 89 16.47 -3.57 -7.06
CA VAL A 89 15.91 -4.93 -7.05
C VAL A 89 16.62 -5.81 -6.05
N ARG A 90 15.83 -6.48 -5.20
CA ARG A 90 16.29 -7.42 -4.18
C ARG A 90 15.44 -8.68 -4.18
N SER A 91 16.02 -9.78 -3.70
CA SER A 91 15.26 -10.99 -3.38
C SER A 91 14.46 -10.75 -2.11
N GLN A 92 13.14 -10.87 -2.19
CA GLN A 92 12.26 -10.70 -1.04
C GLN A 92 10.97 -11.51 -1.21
N TYR A 93 10.32 -11.82 -0.09
CA TYR A 93 9.06 -12.54 -0.12
C TYR A 93 7.95 -11.64 -0.70
N SER A 94 7.14 -12.21 -1.58
CA SER A 94 5.96 -11.57 -2.16
C SER A 94 4.72 -12.38 -1.79
N GLY A 95 3.77 -11.76 -1.10
CA GLY A 95 2.47 -12.36 -0.78
C GLY A 95 1.69 -12.78 -2.04
N ASN A 96 1.75 -11.99 -3.10
CA ASN A 96 1.06 -12.30 -4.37
C ASN A 96 1.67 -13.51 -5.11
N ALA A 97 2.99 -13.65 -5.05
CA ALA A 97 3.68 -14.79 -5.67
C ALA A 97 3.79 -16.02 -4.76
N HIS A 98 3.36 -15.89 -3.50
CA HIS A 98 3.53 -16.92 -2.46
C HIS A 98 4.96 -17.48 -2.35
N GLY A 99 5.97 -16.62 -2.59
CA GLY A 99 7.36 -17.03 -2.63
C GLY A 99 8.35 -15.87 -2.69
N ILE A 100 9.63 -16.23 -2.77
CA ILE A 100 10.71 -15.26 -2.92
C ILE A 100 10.85 -14.88 -4.40
N ILE A 101 10.72 -13.60 -4.71
CA ILE A 101 10.93 -13.05 -6.05
C ILE A 101 11.97 -11.93 -6.02
N LYS A 102 12.51 -11.60 -7.19
CA LYS A 102 13.31 -10.39 -7.38
C LYS A 102 12.38 -9.22 -7.66
N GLY A 103 12.43 -8.20 -6.82
CA GLY A 103 11.55 -7.05 -6.97
C GLY A 103 11.96 -5.88 -6.10
N ILE A 104 11.18 -4.81 -6.20
CA ILE A 104 11.37 -3.58 -5.43
C ILE A 104 10.28 -3.51 -4.38
N GLY A 105 10.66 -3.51 -3.10
CA GLY A 105 9.73 -3.37 -1.98
C GLY A 105 9.26 -1.92 -1.85
N VAL A 106 7.95 -1.74 -1.67
CA VAL A 106 7.34 -0.43 -1.40
C VAL A 106 6.45 -0.57 -0.18
N VAL A 107 6.85 0.09 0.91
CA VAL A 107 6.04 0.21 2.13
C VAL A 107 5.07 1.37 1.94
N THR A 108 3.82 1.19 2.28
CA THR A 108 2.75 2.15 2.02
C THR A 108 1.93 2.44 3.28
N CYS A 109 1.45 3.67 3.38
CA CYS A 109 0.50 4.11 4.39
C CYS A 109 -0.75 4.66 3.70
N VAL A 110 -1.89 4.05 3.99
CA VAL A 110 -3.20 4.45 3.47
C VAL A 110 -4.04 4.98 4.62
N TYR A 111 -4.67 6.13 4.43
CA TYR A 111 -5.70 6.65 5.32
C TYR A 111 -7.06 6.15 4.87
N VAL A 112 -7.86 5.61 5.78
CA VAL A 112 -9.24 5.15 5.52
C VAL A 112 -10.22 5.95 6.38
N ASN A 113 -11.22 6.53 5.74
CA ASN A 113 -12.38 7.09 6.42
C ASN A 113 -13.56 6.11 6.27
N PRO A 114 -13.94 5.37 7.33
CA PRO A 114 -14.99 4.36 7.25
C PRO A 114 -16.40 4.97 7.10
N GLN A 115 -16.60 6.23 7.51
CA GLN A 115 -17.92 6.89 7.48
C GLN A 115 -18.39 7.20 6.06
N ILE A 116 -17.44 7.41 5.13
CA ILE A 116 -17.73 7.74 3.73
C ILE A 116 -17.14 6.68 2.77
N ASP A 117 -16.65 5.56 3.29
CA ASP A 117 -16.01 4.47 2.56
C ASP A 117 -14.92 4.94 1.58
N GLN A 118 -14.12 5.93 1.98
CA GLN A 118 -13.02 6.45 1.19
C GLN A 118 -11.67 6.10 1.78
N PHE A 119 -10.70 5.92 0.88
CA PHE A 119 -9.31 5.72 1.28
C PHE A 119 -8.37 6.42 0.30
N TRP A 120 -7.21 6.87 0.82
CA TRP A 120 -6.18 7.58 0.07
C TRP A 120 -4.79 7.13 0.50
N ILE A 121 -3.90 6.94 -0.48
CA ILE A 121 -2.46 6.80 -0.18
C ILE A 121 -1.95 8.13 0.36
N ILE A 122 -1.35 8.13 1.54
CA ILE A 122 -0.86 9.36 2.20
C ILE A 122 0.65 9.40 2.36
N ASP A 123 1.30 8.24 2.28
CA ASP A 123 2.75 8.14 2.31
C ASP A 123 3.22 6.79 1.72
N TYR A 124 4.47 6.75 1.23
CA TYR A 124 5.12 5.53 0.78
C TYR A 124 6.62 5.60 0.99
N ARG A 125 7.29 4.46 1.09
CA ARG A 125 8.75 4.34 1.14
C ARG A 125 9.21 3.21 0.24
N ILE A 126 10.27 3.46 -0.52
CA ILE A 126 10.92 2.43 -1.33
C ILE A 126 12.00 1.79 -0.45
N TYR A 127 11.88 0.49 -0.24
CA TYR A 127 12.80 -0.27 0.59
C TYR A 127 14.17 -0.39 -0.07
N ASP A 128 15.15 0.31 0.49
CA ASP A 128 16.53 0.37 0.01
C ASP A 128 17.53 0.43 1.19
N PRO A 129 17.69 -0.67 1.93
CA PRO A 129 18.51 -0.69 3.15
C PRO A 129 20.00 -0.39 2.90
N GLU A 130 20.49 -0.50 1.68
CA GLU A 130 21.87 -0.09 1.34
C GLU A 130 21.96 1.42 1.10
N GLY A 131 20.84 2.07 0.72
CA GLY A 131 20.79 3.50 0.46
C GLY A 131 20.51 4.34 1.70
N ASP A 132 19.59 3.92 2.57
CA ASP A 132 19.16 4.68 3.75
C ASP A 132 19.36 3.95 5.08
N GLY A 133 19.80 2.69 5.07
CA GLY A 133 20.05 1.89 6.25
C GLY A 133 18.79 1.42 6.99
N LYS A 134 17.59 1.66 6.44
CA LYS A 134 16.32 1.41 7.14
C LYS A 134 15.66 0.10 6.75
N THR A 135 15.07 -0.55 7.74
CA THR A 135 14.16 -1.68 7.57
C THR A 135 12.76 -1.20 7.15
N LYS A 136 11.92 -2.11 6.65
CA LYS A 136 10.51 -1.81 6.36
C LYS A 136 9.75 -1.36 7.62
N LEU A 137 10.09 -1.91 8.79
CA LEU A 137 9.50 -1.52 10.09
C LEU A 137 9.86 -0.09 10.47
N GLU A 138 11.12 0.31 10.32
CA GLU A 138 11.55 1.69 10.58
C GLU A 138 10.90 2.67 9.61
N HIS A 139 10.72 2.29 8.34
CA HIS A 139 9.92 3.08 7.39
C HIS A 139 8.46 3.24 7.83
N MET A 140 7.81 2.17 8.30
CA MET A 140 6.44 2.23 8.83
C MET A 140 6.37 3.17 10.05
N GLN A 141 7.34 3.07 10.96
CA GLN A 141 7.42 3.92 12.14
C GLN A 141 7.61 5.40 11.78
N ASP A 142 8.49 5.71 10.84
CA ASP A 142 8.68 7.08 10.33
C ASP A 142 7.40 7.64 9.72
N MET A 143 6.69 6.83 8.91
CA MET A 143 5.43 7.25 8.30
C MET A 143 4.35 7.49 9.35
N LEU A 144 4.26 6.65 10.38
CA LEU A 144 3.34 6.84 11.50
C LEU A 144 3.62 8.16 12.24
N MET A 145 4.90 8.43 12.56
CA MET A 145 5.31 9.68 13.19
C MET A 145 4.98 10.89 12.30
N ASN A 146 5.19 10.78 10.98
CA ASN A 146 4.82 11.84 10.04
C ASN A 146 3.30 12.07 10.00
N CYS A 147 2.48 11.02 10.08
CA CYS A 147 1.02 11.15 10.13
C CYS A 147 0.56 11.93 11.37
N VAL A 148 1.17 11.67 12.52
CA VAL A 148 0.81 12.33 13.78
C VAL A 148 1.35 13.77 13.84
N TYR A 149 2.65 13.96 13.60
CA TYR A 149 3.33 15.23 13.91
C TYR A 149 3.48 16.19 12.74
N GLN A 150 3.50 15.69 11.50
CA GLN A 150 3.70 16.54 10.32
C GLN A 150 2.40 16.76 9.54
N LYS A 151 1.61 15.69 9.37
CA LYS A 151 0.33 15.77 8.68
C LYS A 151 -0.82 16.10 9.62
N ASN A 152 -0.60 15.99 10.94
CA ASN A 152 -1.59 16.24 11.99
C ASN A 152 -2.94 15.57 11.71
N LEU A 153 -2.88 14.30 11.29
CA LEU A 153 -4.07 13.54 10.93
C LEU A 153 -4.79 13.04 12.17
N ASP A 154 -6.09 13.24 12.18
CA ASP A 154 -6.97 12.61 13.16
C ASP A 154 -7.33 11.19 12.70
N PHE A 155 -7.14 10.21 13.57
CA PHE A 155 -7.46 8.80 13.35
C PHE A 155 -7.60 8.06 14.67
N TRP A 156 -8.39 7.00 14.65
CA TRP A 156 -8.64 6.16 15.81
C TRP A 156 -7.57 5.09 15.99
N ALA A 157 -7.35 4.29 14.95
CA ALA A 157 -6.51 3.11 15.09
C ALA A 157 -5.57 2.89 13.90
N VAL A 158 -4.54 2.11 14.16
CA VAL A 158 -3.57 1.61 13.17
C VAL A 158 -3.89 0.16 12.87
N LEU A 159 -4.02 -0.17 11.58
CA LEU A 159 -4.21 -1.51 11.07
C LEU A 159 -2.94 -1.96 10.35
N MET A 160 -2.49 -3.16 10.62
CA MET A 160 -1.29 -3.72 10.01
C MET A 160 -1.39 -5.25 9.92
N ASP A 161 -0.57 -5.84 9.07
CA ASP A 161 -0.52 -7.29 8.96
C ASP A 161 0.33 -7.94 10.05
N THR A 162 0.38 -9.27 10.04
CA THR A 162 1.16 -10.10 10.98
C THR A 162 2.66 -9.76 10.98
N TRP A 163 3.20 -9.30 9.85
CA TRP A 163 4.62 -9.02 9.72
C TRP A 163 5.01 -7.74 10.46
N TYR A 164 4.13 -6.72 10.45
CA TYR A 164 4.31 -5.46 11.17
C TYR A 164 3.90 -5.54 12.65
N ALA A 165 3.24 -6.61 13.10
CA ALA A 165 2.81 -6.82 14.49
C ALA A 165 4.00 -7.13 15.42
N THR A 166 4.98 -6.23 15.48
CA THR A 166 6.15 -6.33 16.35
C THR A 166 5.92 -5.60 17.67
N LYS A 167 6.69 -5.98 18.69
CA LYS A 167 6.67 -5.31 20.00
C LYS A 167 6.92 -3.81 19.86
N GLU A 168 7.93 -3.46 19.07
CA GLU A 168 8.38 -2.08 18.89
C GLU A 168 7.27 -1.23 18.25
N ALA A 169 6.63 -1.73 17.19
CA ALA A 169 5.54 -1.03 16.51
C ALA A 169 4.31 -0.87 17.42
N MET A 170 3.89 -1.95 18.10
CA MET A 170 2.72 -1.93 19.00
C MET A 170 2.93 -0.94 20.16
N LEU A 171 4.07 -1.01 20.85
CA LEU A 171 4.38 -0.09 21.96
C LEU A 171 4.57 1.36 21.49
N GLN A 172 5.02 1.60 20.26
CA GLN A 172 5.10 2.94 19.70
C GLN A 172 3.71 3.53 19.45
N ILE A 173 2.78 2.74 18.90
CA ILE A 173 1.40 3.17 18.68
C ILE A 173 0.74 3.54 20.02
N GLU A 174 0.95 2.73 21.07
CA GLU A 174 0.46 3.01 22.42
C GLU A 174 1.02 4.31 23.01
N LYS A 175 2.33 4.55 22.84
CA LYS A 175 2.97 5.81 23.29
C LYS A 175 2.39 7.06 22.62
N LEU A 176 1.82 6.89 21.42
CA LEU A 176 1.11 7.96 20.71
C LEU A 176 -0.35 8.12 21.16
N GLY A 177 -0.80 7.33 22.15
CA GLY A 177 -2.18 7.31 22.62
C GLY A 177 -3.15 6.77 21.57
N LYS A 178 -2.67 5.91 20.66
CA LYS A 178 -3.46 5.34 19.58
C LYS A 178 -3.71 3.84 19.80
N ILE A 179 -4.75 3.36 19.14
CA ILE A 179 -5.15 1.95 19.17
C ILE A 179 -4.52 1.23 17.97
N TYR A 180 -4.31 -0.07 18.10
CA TYR A 180 -3.97 -0.93 16.98
C TYR A 180 -4.87 -2.16 16.92
N TYR A 181 -5.04 -2.68 15.72
CA TYR A 181 -5.58 -4.01 15.45
C TYR A 181 -4.64 -4.71 14.49
N CYS A 182 -4.08 -5.83 14.91
CA CYS A 182 -3.18 -6.62 14.07
C CYS A 182 -3.25 -8.11 14.40
N PRO A 183 -3.21 -8.99 13.39
CA PRO A 183 -3.14 -10.42 13.63
C PRO A 183 -1.74 -10.82 14.14
N LEU A 184 -1.70 -11.74 15.07
CA LEU A 184 -0.47 -12.40 15.51
C LEU A 184 -0.16 -13.61 14.61
N LYS A 185 1.11 -13.98 14.52
CA LYS A 185 1.51 -15.28 13.97
C LYS A 185 1.01 -16.40 14.88
N ASP A 186 0.52 -17.50 14.32
CA ASP A 186 -0.05 -18.65 15.06
C ASP A 186 0.88 -19.20 16.14
N ASN A 187 2.19 -19.12 15.92
CA ASN A 187 3.20 -19.57 16.86
C ASN A 187 3.62 -18.53 17.91
N ARG A 188 2.96 -17.36 17.95
CA ARG A 188 3.29 -16.32 18.93
C ARG A 188 3.03 -16.85 20.34
N GLN A 189 4.02 -16.66 21.22
CA GLN A 189 3.93 -17.14 22.61
C GLN A 189 3.16 -16.13 23.46
N VAL A 190 2.11 -16.59 24.13
CA VAL A 190 1.19 -15.78 24.94
C VAL A 190 0.87 -16.49 26.26
N ASP A 191 0.47 -15.71 27.26
CA ASP A 191 -0.03 -16.20 28.56
C ASP A 191 -1.42 -15.59 28.82
N ASP A 192 -2.41 -16.45 29.03
CA ASP A 192 -3.79 -16.12 29.39
C ASP A 192 -4.12 -16.45 30.85
N SER A 193 -3.14 -16.97 31.61
CA SER A 193 -3.31 -17.44 32.97
C SER A 193 -2.88 -16.43 34.06
N GLY A 194 -2.36 -15.26 33.64
CA GLY A 194 -1.80 -14.29 34.58
C GLY A 194 -0.48 -14.69 35.20
N GLY A 195 0.28 -15.59 34.56
CA GLY A 195 1.58 -16.08 35.04
C GLY A 195 1.50 -17.41 35.78
N LEU A 196 0.33 -18.02 35.86
CA LEU A 196 0.13 -19.32 36.56
C LEU A 196 0.58 -20.53 35.72
N LYS A 197 0.58 -20.34 34.36
CA LYS A 197 0.99 -21.39 33.41
C LYS A 197 2.15 -20.87 32.55
N PRO A 198 2.97 -21.77 31.96
CA PRO A 198 3.96 -21.37 30.96
C PRO A 198 3.31 -20.70 29.74
N TYR A 199 4.08 -19.84 29.06
CA TYR A 199 3.68 -19.30 27.78
C TYR A 199 3.38 -20.41 26.78
N GLN A 200 2.30 -20.27 26.01
CA GLN A 200 1.87 -21.20 24.99
C GLN A 200 1.64 -20.47 23.66
N ARG A 201 1.51 -21.22 22.57
CA ARG A 201 1.20 -20.66 21.26
C ARG A 201 -0.21 -20.07 21.28
N VAL A 202 -0.42 -18.96 20.56
CA VAL A 202 -1.74 -18.30 20.49
C VAL A 202 -2.79 -19.20 19.83
N ASP A 203 -2.40 -20.06 18.87
CA ASP A 203 -3.29 -21.00 18.20
C ASP A 203 -3.69 -22.21 19.08
N SER A 204 -2.97 -22.45 20.18
CA SER A 204 -3.28 -23.50 21.16
C SER A 204 -4.13 -23.02 22.34
N LEU A 205 -4.53 -21.74 22.37
CA LEU A 205 -5.40 -21.23 23.42
C LEU A 205 -6.76 -21.93 23.42
N GLU A 206 -7.23 -22.31 24.59
CA GLU A 206 -8.60 -22.78 24.80
C GLU A 206 -9.54 -21.56 24.89
N TRP A 207 -10.73 -21.67 24.31
CA TRP A 207 -11.71 -20.60 24.24
C TRP A 207 -13.07 -21.04 24.78
N THR A 208 -13.56 -20.38 25.80
CA THR A 208 -14.96 -20.51 26.22
C THR A 208 -15.86 -19.76 25.21
N LYS A 209 -17.18 -20.05 25.23
CA LYS A 209 -18.15 -19.36 24.36
C LYS A 209 -18.15 -17.85 24.59
N ALA A 210 -18.01 -17.41 25.83
CA ALA A 210 -17.93 -15.97 26.16
C ALA A 210 -16.66 -15.33 25.61
N GLU A 211 -15.51 -15.98 25.73
CA GLU A 211 -14.24 -15.47 25.21
C GLU A 211 -14.20 -15.44 23.68
N GLN A 212 -14.89 -16.36 23.00
CA GLN A 212 -15.02 -16.32 21.54
C GLN A 212 -15.74 -15.06 21.07
N GLN A 213 -16.70 -14.56 21.85
CA GLN A 213 -17.46 -13.36 21.54
C GLN A 213 -16.78 -12.08 22.04
N HIS A 214 -16.28 -12.10 23.27
CA HIS A 214 -15.82 -10.88 23.96
C HIS A 214 -14.30 -10.72 23.96
N GLY A 215 -13.57 -11.66 23.36
CA GLY A 215 -12.10 -11.67 23.38
C GLY A 215 -11.52 -12.12 24.73
N LYS A 216 -10.24 -12.29 24.78
CA LYS A 216 -9.47 -12.79 25.93
C LYS A 216 -8.31 -11.86 26.24
N VAL A 217 -8.08 -11.55 27.51
CA VAL A 217 -6.91 -10.75 27.93
C VAL A 217 -5.70 -11.67 28.02
N ILE A 218 -4.61 -11.26 27.39
CA ILE A 218 -3.36 -12.03 27.34
C ILE A 218 -2.14 -11.13 27.60
N LYS A 219 -1.04 -11.77 28.00
CA LYS A 219 0.32 -11.20 27.93
C LYS A 219 1.06 -11.81 26.74
N ILE A 220 1.81 -11.01 26.00
CA ILE A 220 2.65 -11.49 24.89
C ILE A 220 4.08 -11.64 25.41
N LYS A 221 4.71 -12.78 25.17
CA LYS A 221 6.11 -13.02 25.58
C LYS A 221 7.06 -11.96 25.01
N GLY A 222 7.89 -11.41 25.86
CA GLY A 222 8.89 -10.40 25.52
C GLY A 222 8.39 -8.95 25.62
N PHE A 223 7.10 -8.73 25.91
CA PHE A 223 6.57 -7.40 26.27
C PHE A 223 6.87 -7.05 27.74
N PRO A 224 6.69 -5.78 28.19
CA PRO A 224 6.82 -5.44 29.60
C PRO A 224 5.93 -6.33 30.49
N ALA A 225 6.37 -6.63 31.71
CA ALA A 225 5.74 -7.63 32.58
C ALA A 225 4.24 -7.38 32.84
N GLU A 226 3.85 -6.11 32.99
CA GLU A 226 2.46 -5.71 33.27
C GLU A 226 1.66 -5.38 32.01
N HIS A 227 2.28 -5.48 30.83
CA HIS A 227 1.62 -5.17 29.58
C HIS A 227 0.62 -6.27 29.20
N LYS A 228 -0.63 -5.89 29.03
CA LYS A 228 -1.73 -6.76 28.64
C LYS A 228 -2.38 -6.22 27.38
N VAL A 229 -2.85 -7.13 26.53
CA VAL A 229 -3.61 -6.84 25.34
C VAL A 229 -4.83 -7.75 25.29
N LYS A 230 -5.81 -7.40 24.48
CA LYS A 230 -6.98 -8.24 24.24
C LYS A 230 -6.82 -8.96 22.91
N VAL A 231 -7.00 -10.27 22.89
CA VAL A 231 -6.96 -11.08 21.68
C VAL A 231 -8.35 -11.56 21.32
N PHE A 232 -8.66 -11.56 20.03
CA PHE A 232 -9.88 -12.07 19.45
C PHE A 232 -9.56 -13.18 18.45
N ARG A 233 -10.35 -14.25 18.48
CA ARG A 233 -10.30 -15.32 17.49
C ARG A 233 -11.28 -15.01 16.38
N VAL A 234 -10.79 -14.48 15.25
CA VAL A 234 -11.60 -14.14 14.09
C VAL A 234 -11.57 -15.26 13.07
N VAL A 235 -12.73 -15.87 12.82
CA VAL A 235 -12.87 -16.96 11.84
C VAL A 235 -13.29 -16.36 10.51
N LEU A 236 -12.42 -16.45 9.51
CA LEU A 236 -12.67 -15.96 8.17
C LEU A 236 -13.40 -17.01 7.32
N SER A 237 -14.11 -16.56 6.28
CA SER A 237 -14.89 -17.43 5.37
C SER A 237 -14.07 -18.50 4.63
N THR A 238 -12.75 -18.39 4.62
CA THR A 238 -11.78 -19.30 3.98
C THR A 238 -11.30 -20.43 4.90
N GLN A 239 -11.96 -20.70 6.02
CA GLN A 239 -11.54 -21.62 7.08
C GLN A 239 -10.22 -21.22 7.78
N ARG A 240 -9.72 -20.01 7.50
CA ARG A 240 -8.57 -19.43 8.19
C ARG A 240 -9.04 -18.77 9.48
N THR A 241 -8.28 -18.95 10.54
CA THR A 241 -8.48 -18.24 11.81
C THR A 241 -7.34 -17.25 12.00
N ASP A 242 -7.67 -15.99 12.25
CA ASP A 242 -6.72 -14.97 12.63
C ASP A 242 -6.87 -14.65 14.13
N TYR A 243 -5.75 -14.50 14.82
CA TYR A 243 -5.69 -14.10 16.23
C TYR A 243 -5.35 -12.62 16.29
N VAL A 244 -6.39 -11.78 16.29
CA VAL A 244 -6.24 -10.32 16.24
C VAL A 244 -6.06 -9.76 17.65
N VAL A 245 -5.02 -8.99 17.86
CA VAL A 245 -4.77 -8.29 19.14
C VAL A 245 -5.00 -6.81 19.02
N THR A 246 -5.44 -6.21 20.14
CA THR A 246 -5.62 -4.77 20.32
C THR A 246 -5.26 -4.34 21.74
N ASN A 247 -4.78 -3.10 21.89
CA ASN A 247 -4.63 -2.44 23.19
C ASN A 247 -5.93 -1.78 23.68
N GLU A 248 -7.03 -1.85 22.89
CA GLU A 248 -8.35 -1.38 23.30
C GLU A 248 -9.01 -2.39 24.25
N MET A 249 -8.80 -2.19 25.54
CA MET A 249 -9.28 -3.13 26.54
C MET A 249 -10.81 -3.12 26.72
N ALA A 250 -11.49 -2.03 26.34
CA ALA A 250 -12.95 -1.90 26.35
C ALA A 250 -13.62 -2.63 25.18
N GLN A 251 -12.87 -2.98 24.12
CA GLN A 251 -13.42 -3.75 23.00
C GLN A 251 -13.88 -5.12 23.48
N ASP A 252 -15.15 -5.46 23.24
CA ASP A 252 -15.76 -6.69 23.74
C ASP A 252 -16.61 -7.44 22.69
N ASN A 253 -16.47 -7.09 21.41
CA ASN A 253 -17.26 -7.69 20.34
C ASN A 253 -16.36 -8.13 19.16
N VAL A 254 -16.34 -9.44 18.91
CA VAL A 254 -15.55 -10.05 17.82
C VAL A 254 -16.00 -9.60 16.44
N GLU A 255 -17.29 -9.32 16.23
CA GLU A 255 -17.83 -8.87 14.94
C GLU A 255 -17.29 -7.47 14.61
N VAL A 256 -17.27 -6.57 15.60
CA VAL A 256 -16.67 -5.23 15.44
C VAL A 256 -15.18 -5.33 15.10
N VAL A 257 -14.44 -6.23 15.76
CA VAL A 257 -13.03 -6.46 15.46
C VAL A 257 -12.85 -6.98 14.03
N GLN A 258 -13.72 -7.88 13.58
CA GLN A 258 -13.70 -8.41 12.21
C GLN A 258 -13.96 -7.30 11.19
N ASP A 259 -14.95 -6.44 11.43
CA ASP A 259 -15.27 -5.29 10.57
C ASP A 259 -14.09 -4.31 10.50
N VAL A 260 -13.49 -3.97 11.64
CA VAL A 260 -12.30 -3.11 11.69
C VAL A 260 -11.15 -3.72 10.89
N CYS A 261 -10.86 -5.00 11.06
CA CYS A 261 -9.83 -5.70 10.29
C CYS A 261 -10.14 -5.74 8.78
N GLY A 262 -11.41 -5.69 8.41
CA GLY A 262 -11.86 -5.62 7.02
C GLY A 262 -11.36 -4.37 6.30
N PHE A 263 -11.18 -3.24 7.00
CA PHE A 263 -10.61 -2.03 6.41
C PHE A 263 -9.13 -2.19 5.98
N ARG A 264 -8.41 -3.17 6.50
CA ARG A 264 -7.04 -3.48 6.04
C ARG A 264 -7.01 -3.82 4.54
N TRP A 265 -8.10 -4.36 3.99
CA TRP A 265 -8.22 -4.65 2.56
C TRP A 265 -8.06 -3.42 1.65
N LYS A 266 -8.25 -2.20 2.15
CA LYS A 266 -8.10 -0.96 1.36
C LYS A 266 -6.66 -0.75 0.88
N VAL A 267 -5.65 -1.14 1.65
CA VAL A 267 -4.25 -1.04 1.19
C VAL A 267 -3.93 -2.10 0.11
N GLU A 268 -4.48 -3.31 0.23
CA GLU A 268 -4.35 -4.34 -0.80
C GLU A 268 -5.06 -3.92 -2.10
N GLN A 269 -6.22 -3.25 -1.98
CA GLN A 269 -6.91 -2.64 -3.11
C GLN A 269 -6.05 -1.57 -3.79
N PHE A 270 -5.41 -0.67 -3.02
CA PHE A 270 -4.46 0.31 -3.54
C PHE A 270 -3.31 -0.36 -4.32
N HIS A 271 -2.69 -1.39 -3.75
CA HIS A 271 -1.60 -2.13 -4.40
C HIS A 271 -2.05 -2.73 -5.74
N ARG A 272 -3.20 -3.39 -5.75
CA ARG A 272 -3.76 -4.00 -6.96
C ARG A 272 -4.08 -2.97 -8.03
N GLU A 273 -4.78 -1.90 -7.67
CA GLU A 273 -5.15 -0.82 -8.60
C GLU A 273 -3.90 -0.14 -9.18
N THR A 274 -2.90 0.15 -8.35
CA THR A 274 -1.67 0.80 -8.81
C THR A 274 -0.90 -0.11 -9.78
N LYS A 275 -0.77 -1.40 -9.50
CA LYS A 275 -0.11 -2.35 -10.40
C LYS A 275 -0.83 -2.51 -11.73
N GLN A 276 -2.14 -2.57 -11.72
CA GLN A 276 -2.95 -2.83 -12.93
C GLN A 276 -3.16 -1.60 -13.79
N LEU A 277 -3.21 -0.39 -13.21
CA LEU A 277 -3.70 0.80 -13.92
C LEU A 277 -2.63 1.85 -14.23
N THR A 278 -1.47 1.82 -13.57
CA THR A 278 -0.50 2.92 -13.66
C THR A 278 0.82 2.57 -14.31
N GLY A 279 1.02 1.29 -14.63
CA GLY A 279 2.29 0.82 -15.18
C GLY A 279 3.47 0.84 -14.19
N ILE A 280 3.23 0.86 -12.89
CA ILE A 280 4.27 0.90 -11.86
C ILE A 280 5.31 -0.24 -12.01
N GLU A 281 4.89 -1.39 -12.52
CA GLU A 281 5.75 -2.55 -12.81
C GLU A 281 6.38 -2.48 -14.21
N GLY A 282 5.92 -1.60 -15.10
CA GLY A 282 6.30 -1.54 -16.51
C GLY A 282 7.66 -0.92 -16.80
N ASN A 283 8.27 -0.22 -15.84
CA ASN A 283 9.56 0.45 -16.04
C ASN A 283 10.72 -0.56 -16.08
N GLN A 284 11.57 -0.43 -17.12
CA GLN A 284 12.75 -1.25 -17.33
C GLN A 284 14.07 -0.48 -17.09
N CYS A 285 14.02 0.76 -16.62
CA CYS A 285 15.18 1.57 -16.32
C CYS A 285 16.00 0.99 -15.17
N ARG A 286 17.34 1.14 -15.24
CA ARG A 286 18.26 0.47 -14.33
C ARG A 286 18.62 1.31 -13.10
N LYS A 287 18.70 2.64 -13.26
CA LYS A 287 19.18 3.56 -12.23
C LYS A 287 18.16 3.82 -11.15
N ALA A 288 18.57 3.74 -9.89
CA ALA A 288 17.71 3.91 -8.71
C ALA A 288 16.90 5.22 -8.76
N ARG A 289 17.52 6.34 -9.13
CA ARG A 289 16.82 7.64 -9.24
C ARG A 289 15.67 7.59 -10.23
N ILE A 290 15.89 7.02 -11.43
CA ILE A 290 14.86 6.91 -12.47
C ILE A 290 13.70 6.02 -12.00
N VAL A 291 14.03 4.89 -11.37
CA VAL A 291 13.03 3.95 -10.85
C VAL A 291 12.20 4.60 -9.73
N ARG A 292 12.84 5.32 -8.80
CA ARG A 292 12.14 6.06 -7.73
C ARG A 292 11.17 7.09 -8.31
N ASN A 293 11.59 7.84 -9.30
CA ASN A 293 10.76 8.85 -9.95
C ASN A 293 9.61 8.23 -10.73
N HIS A 294 9.85 7.11 -11.42
CA HIS A 294 8.78 6.37 -12.09
C HIS A 294 7.73 5.87 -11.10
N ILE A 295 8.14 5.24 -9.98
CA ILE A 295 7.22 4.77 -8.93
C ILE A 295 6.41 5.95 -8.38
N GLY A 296 7.04 7.09 -8.08
CA GLY A 296 6.36 8.29 -7.63
C GLY A 296 5.34 8.82 -8.65
N CYS A 297 5.70 8.89 -9.94
CA CYS A 297 4.77 9.26 -11.01
C CYS A 297 3.60 8.29 -11.13
N ALA A 298 3.84 6.98 -11.04
CA ALA A 298 2.79 5.96 -11.08
C ALA A 298 1.79 6.10 -9.92
N ILE A 299 2.27 6.40 -8.71
CA ILE A 299 1.41 6.69 -7.56
C ILE A 299 0.60 7.98 -7.78
N LEU A 300 1.20 9.06 -8.32
CA LEU A 300 0.48 10.28 -8.67
C LEU A 300 -0.60 10.04 -9.73
N VAL A 301 -0.35 9.15 -10.69
CA VAL A 301 -1.37 8.74 -11.68
C VAL A 301 -2.52 8.01 -11.00
N TRP A 302 -2.25 7.11 -10.04
CA TRP A 302 -3.31 6.48 -9.25
C TRP A 302 -4.14 7.53 -8.50
N VAL A 303 -3.47 8.52 -7.87
CA VAL A 303 -4.16 9.62 -7.18
C VAL A 303 -5.13 10.34 -8.13
N ARG A 304 -4.66 10.72 -9.33
CA ARG A 304 -5.51 11.40 -10.31
C ARG A 304 -6.68 10.55 -10.79
N LEU A 305 -6.45 9.28 -11.10
CA LEU A 305 -7.51 8.35 -11.46
C LEU A 305 -8.54 8.18 -10.34
N LYS A 306 -8.07 8.13 -9.07
CA LYS A 306 -8.95 8.01 -7.90
C LYS A 306 -9.79 9.28 -7.69
N GLN A 307 -9.21 10.47 -7.86
CA GLN A 307 -9.94 11.75 -7.82
C GLN A 307 -11.09 11.74 -8.83
N VAL A 308 -10.79 11.45 -10.10
CA VAL A 308 -11.82 11.39 -11.15
C VAL A 308 -12.87 10.32 -10.84
N ALA A 309 -12.47 9.17 -10.29
CA ALA A 309 -13.39 8.11 -9.90
C ALA A 309 -14.38 8.58 -8.82
N VAL A 310 -13.88 9.30 -7.81
CA VAL A 310 -14.72 9.88 -6.74
C VAL A 310 -15.63 10.99 -7.30
N GLU A 311 -15.09 11.94 -8.07
CA GLU A 311 -15.83 13.04 -8.70
C GLU A 311 -16.97 12.56 -9.60
N THR A 312 -16.73 11.46 -10.33
CA THR A 312 -17.68 10.93 -11.33
C THR A 312 -18.54 9.77 -10.83
N HIS A 313 -18.38 9.35 -9.57
CA HIS A 313 -19.05 8.18 -8.98
C HIS A 313 -18.85 6.90 -9.80
N ARG A 314 -17.64 6.72 -10.38
CA ARG A 314 -17.24 5.55 -11.14
C ARG A 314 -16.17 4.75 -10.41
N THR A 315 -15.94 3.51 -10.83
CA THR A 315 -14.76 2.77 -10.37
C THR A 315 -13.51 3.30 -11.07
N ILE A 316 -12.37 3.24 -10.39
CA ILE A 316 -11.07 3.65 -10.96
C ILE A 316 -10.73 2.85 -12.25
N TYR A 317 -11.17 1.59 -12.32
CA TYR A 317 -11.04 0.75 -13.51
C TYR A 317 -11.86 1.31 -14.67
N ARG A 318 -13.10 1.74 -14.43
CA ARG A 318 -13.94 2.33 -15.45
C ARG A 318 -13.33 3.62 -15.99
N VAL A 319 -12.84 4.50 -15.10
CA VAL A 319 -12.15 5.73 -15.50
C VAL A 319 -10.98 5.44 -16.44
N LYS A 320 -10.14 4.42 -16.10
CA LYS A 320 -8.98 4.06 -16.92
C LYS A 320 -9.38 3.44 -18.25
N HIS A 321 -10.37 2.55 -18.28
CA HIS A 321 -10.77 1.82 -19.48
C HIS A 321 -11.54 2.70 -20.46
N ASP A 322 -12.36 3.64 -19.99
CA ASP A 322 -13.11 4.55 -20.85
C ASP A 322 -12.21 5.41 -21.77
N LEU A 323 -10.92 5.54 -21.44
CA LEU A 323 -9.93 6.19 -22.33
C LEU A 323 -9.75 5.45 -23.67
N LEU A 324 -10.15 4.18 -23.76
CA LEU A 324 -10.11 3.37 -24.99
C LEU A 324 -11.46 3.24 -25.71
N ASP A 325 -12.55 3.73 -25.12
CA ASP A 325 -13.90 3.50 -25.64
C ASP A 325 -14.05 3.93 -27.11
N ASP A 326 -13.57 5.13 -27.47
CA ASP A 326 -13.70 5.63 -28.84
C ASP A 326 -12.83 4.84 -29.82
N TYR A 327 -11.62 4.45 -29.41
CA TYR A 327 -10.78 3.55 -30.20
C TYR A 327 -11.47 2.20 -30.45
N LEU A 328 -12.04 1.58 -29.41
CA LEU A 328 -12.74 0.30 -29.54
C LEU A 328 -13.98 0.41 -30.45
N ARG A 329 -14.78 1.48 -30.27
CA ARG A 329 -15.95 1.74 -31.16
C ARG A 329 -15.54 1.88 -32.61
N GLN A 330 -14.42 2.61 -32.86
CA GLN A 330 -13.91 2.77 -34.23
C GLN A 330 -13.41 1.44 -34.81
N GLN A 331 -12.63 0.66 -34.03
CA GLN A 331 -12.09 -0.62 -34.51
C GLN A 331 -13.18 -1.70 -34.74
N LEU A 332 -14.25 -1.68 -33.95
CA LEU A 332 -15.39 -2.57 -34.19
C LEU A 332 -16.19 -2.16 -35.43
N LYS A 333 -16.28 -0.87 -35.74
CA LYS A 333 -16.99 -0.35 -36.92
C LYS A 333 -16.15 -0.50 -38.20
N SER A 334 -14.86 -0.24 -38.12
CA SER A 334 -13.92 -0.25 -39.25
C SER A 334 -12.55 -0.72 -38.77
N PRO A 335 -12.33 -2.03 -38.62
CA PRO A 335 -11.12 -2.57 -38.03
C PRO A 335 -9.91 -2.38 -38.96
N ALA A 336 -8.80 -1.90 -38.38
CA ALA A 336 -7.50 -1.81 -39.06
C ALA A 336 -6.93 -3.21 -39.39
N VAL A 337 -7.25 -4.21 -38.58
CA VAL A 337 -6.93 -5.62 -38.81
C VAL A 337 -8.21 -6.45 -38.68
N GLN A 338 -8.58 -7.15 -39.73
CA GLN A 338 -9.78 -8.01 -39.76
C GLN A 338 -9.45 -9.44 -39.39
N MET A 339 -10.30 -10.03 -38.54
CA MET A 339 -10.23 -11.48 -38.27
C MET A 339 -10.60 -12.26 -39.55
N ARG A 340 -9.84 -13.31 -39.81
CA ARG A 340 -10.13 -14.28 -40.84
C ARG A 340 -10.44 -15.61 -40.18
N LEU A 341 -11.61 -16.16 -40.44
CA LEU A 341 -11.93 -17.51 -40.03
C LEU A 341 -11.32 -18.47 -41.05
N ALA A 342 -10.74 -19.58 -40.54
CA ALA A 342 -10.18 -20.65 -41.37
C ALA A 342 -11.30 -21.45 -42.02
#